data_36e81d808ac2727fbf8df03d0d085490
#
_entry.id   36e81d808ac2727fbf8df03d0d085490
#
_cell.length_a   1.000
_cell.length_b   1.000
_cell.length_c   1.000
_cell.angle_alpha   90.00
_cell.angle_beta   90.00
_cell.angle_gamma   90.00
#
_symmetry.space_group_name_H-M   'P 1'
#
loop_
_entity.id
_entity.type
_entity.pdbx_description
1 polymer ?
#
loop_
_entity_poly.entity_id
_entity_poly.type
_entity_poly.pdbx_seq_one_letter_code
_entity_poly.pdbx_strand_id
1 'polypeptide(L)'
;MNGVRASQGQASRRADLQMLLATVIWGSSYLFMKSGLESMQELNLVAFRFGIAFVAAAVLFHRRLFQMDRRTLAAGAIMGTALFAAFVFITYGVQRTTASQAGFLISLAVIFVPILTTILHRRMPDLRLTISILVAVTGLALLTLQHELSLHMGDILCILAALVYAIYIMIAGKYTPKHDPLTLGTVQLGVAALWGLAATFLLETPRLPDTPQSWAAIVGLGVLCSGIGYILQTLAQRHASPTRTSLIFSLEPLFAAAFAFIFQGESLTLQGYAGAALMLIGVLITEIRVHYPVFWRRKRTALQTELGDQGAPGV
;
A
#
# COMPACT_ATOMS: atom_id res chain seq x y z
N MET A 1 27.90 15.24 12.90
CA MET A 1 26.47 14.97 13.20
C MET A 1 25.50 15.60 12.21
N ASN A 2 25.76 16.76 11.63
CA ASN A 2 24.86 17.43 10.67
C ASN A 2 24.71 16.70 9.32
N GLY A 3 25.78 16.08 8.80
CA GLY A 3 25.73 15.34 7.53
C GLY A 3 24.86 14.07 7.56
N VAL A 4 24.87 13.32 8.68
CA VAL A 4 24.05 12.10 8.84
C VAL A 4 22.56 12.44 8.94
N ARG A 5 22.21 13.54 9.61
CA ARG A 5 20.81 14.01 9.68
C ARG A 5 20.29 14.53 8.33
N ALA A 6 21.14 15.17 7.55
CA ALA A 6 20.78 15.64 6.21
C ALA A 6 20.55 14.46 5.26
N SER A 7 21.40 13.43 5.28
CA SER A 7 21.26 12.24 4.45
C SER A 7 20.02 11.41 4.82
N GLN A 8 19.68 11.27 6.10
CA GLN A 8 18.45 10.60 6.55
C GLN A 8 17.19 11.36 6.12
N GLY A 9 17.21 12.69 6.19
CA GLY A 9 16.11 13.53 5.71
C GLY A 9 15.87 13.39 4.20
N GLN A 10 16.94 13.27 3.42
CA GLN A 10 16.87 13.10 1.99
C GLN A 10 16.36 11.70 1.60
N ALA A 11 16.79 10.64 2.30
CA ALA A 11 16.32 9.28 2.10
C ALA A 11 14.81 9.16 2.39
N SER A 12 14.32 9.80 3.47
CA SER A 12 12.90 9.84 3.80
C SER A 12 12.07 10.52 2.71
N ARG A 13 12.50 11.68 2.21
CA ARG A 13 11.79 12.40 1.12
C ARG A 13 11.74 11.58 -0.18
N ARG A 14 12.82 10.87 -0.50
CA ARG A 14 12.83 9.96 -1.68
C ARG A 14 11.84 8.81 -1.49
N ALA A 15 11.77 8.24 -0.30
CA ALA A 15 10.79 7.19 0.00
C ALA A 15 9.35 7.68 -0.16
N ASP A 16 9.03 8.89 0.32
CA ASP A 16 7.71 9.48 0.17
C ASP A 16 7.34 9.71 -1.29
N LEU A 17 8.29 10.23 -2.08
CA LEU A 17 8.08 10.43 -3.52
C LEU A 17 7.87 9.10 -4.25
N GLN A 18 8.64 8.06 -3.90
CA GLN A 18 8.46 6.72 -4.48
C GLN A 18 7.09 6.13 -4.13
N MET A 19 6.63 6.28 -2.88
CA MET A 19 5.30 5.84 -2.46
C MET A 19 4.20 6.62 -3.18
N LEU A 20 4.34 7.95 -3.31
CA LEU A 20 3.39 8.79 -4.02
C LEU A 20 3.30 8.39 -5.50
N LEU A 21 4.43 8.16 -6.16
CA LEU A 21 4.46 7.68 -7.55
C LEU A 21 3.77 6.31 -7.69
N ALA A 22 4.03 5.38 -6.76
CA ALA A 22 3.34 4.10 -6.75
C ALA A 22 1.82 4.28 -6.59
N THR A 23 1.39 5.18 -5.69
CA THR A 23 -0.02 5.48 -5.45
C THR A 23 -0.71 6.10 -6.68
N VAL A 24 -0.03 7.02 -7.38
CA VAL A 24 -0.51 7.56 -8.67
C VAL A 24 -0.72 6.43 -9.67
N ILE A 25 0.28 5.56 -9.84
CA ILE A 25 0.20 4.43 -10.77
C ILE A 25 -0.96 3.49 -10.39
N TRP A 26 -1.14 3.20 -9.11
CA TRP A 26 -2.21 2.32 -8.64
C TRP A 26 -3.61 2.94 -8.78
N GLY A 27 -3.72 4.27 -8.73
CA GLY A 27 -4.98 4.94 -9.07
C GLY A 27 -5.53 4.53 -10.44
N SER A 28 -4.67 4.22 -11.43
CA SER A 28 -5.09 3.71 -12.73
C SER A 28 -5.44 2.21 -12.73
N SER A 29 -5.04 1.44 -11.69
CA SER A 29 -5.14 -0.01 -11.70
C SER A 29 -6.57 -0.54 -11.71
N TYR A 30 -7.51 0.18 -11.11
CA TYR A 30 -8.93 -0.21 -11.09
C TYR A 30 -9.56 -0.21 -12.49
N LEU A 31 -9.19 0.76 -13.34
CA LEU A 31 -9.64 0.82 -14.73
C LEU A 31 -9.11 -0.38 -15.52
N PHE A 32 -7.82 -0.65 -15.40
CA PHE A 32 -7.20 -1.83 -16.03
C PHE A 32 -7.75 -3.15 -15.50
N MET A 33 -8.00 -3.26 -14.18
CA MET A 33 -8.56 -4.47 -13.60
C MET A 33 -9.95 -4.75 -14.14
N LYS A 34 -10.84 -3.76 -14.20
CA LYS A 34 -12.17 -3.94 -14.76
C LYS A 34 -12.11 -4.40 -16.21
N SER A 35 -11.32 -3.74 -17.06
CA SER A 35 -11.15 -4.14 -18.45
C SER A 35 -10.53 -5.56 -18.59
N GLY A 36 -9.60 -5.94 -17.72
CA GLY A 36 -9.04 -7.30 -17.71
C GLY A 36 -10.05 -8.35 -17.28
N LEU A 37 -10.91 -8.06 -16.30
CA LEU A 37 -11.95 -8.98 -15.80
C LEU A 37 -13.13 -9.18 -16.77
N GLU A 38 -13.25 -8.38 -17.81
CA GLU A 38 -14.22 -8.63 -18.89
C GLU A 38 -13.89 -9.89 -19.70
N SER A 39 -12.60 -10.23 -19.82
CA SER A 39 -12.13 -11.36 -20.62
C SER A 39 -11.50 -12.49 -19.81
N MET A 40 -11.20 -12.28 -18.53
CA MET A 40 -10.47 -13.22 -17.69
C MET A 40 -11.14 -13.40 -16.33
N GLN A 41 -10.94 -14.58 -15.74
CA GLN A 41 -11.33 -14.86 -14.35
C GLN A 41 -10.33 -14.23 -13.39
N GLU A 42 -10.70 -14.13 -12.12
CA GLU A 42 -10.01 -13.35 -11.10
C GLU A 42 -8.58 -13.82 -10.83
N LEU A 43 -8.38 -15.12 -10.62
CA LEU A 43 -7.06 -15.69 -10.32
C LEU A 43 -6.17 -15.71 -11.56
N ASN A 44 -6.77 -15.90 -12.73
CA ASN A 44 -6.08 -15.82 -14.01
C ASN A 44 -5.52 -14.41 -14.25
N LEU A 45 -6.31 -13.38 -13.95
CA LEU A 45 -5.84 -11.98 -13.98
C LEU A 45 -4.66 -11.77 -13.01
N VAL A 46 -4.75 -12.30 -11.78
CA VAL A 46 -3.67 -12.22 -10.78
C VAL A 46 -2.41 -12.91 -11.28
N ALA A 47 -2.53 -14.09 -11.89
CA ALA A 47 -1.41 -14.83 -12.46
C ALA A 47 -0.69 -14.03 -13.56
N PHE A 48 -1.45 -13.48 -14.50
CA PHE A 48 -0.90 -12.71 -15.63
C PHE A 48 -0.25 -11.41 -15.18
N ARG A 49 -0.93 -10.63 -14.32
CA ARG A 49 -0.38 -9.34 -13.87
C ARG A 49 0.95 -9.48 -13.12
N PHE A 50 1.04 -10.46 -12.21
CA PHE A 50 2.28 -10.71 -11.47
C PHE A 50 3.31 -11.48 -12.29
N GLY A 51 2.88 -12.34 -13.22
CA GLY A 51 3.76 -13.03 -14.16
C GLY A 51 4.50 -12.05 -15.07
N ILE A 52 3.78 -11.13 -15.71
CA ILE A 52 4.38 -10.08 -16.54
C ILE A 52 5.31 -9.19 -15.70
N ALA A 53 4.86 -8.78 -14.51
CA ALA A 53 5.68 -7.99 -13.58
C ALA A 53 6.99 -8.70 -13.21
N PHE A 54 6.90 -9.99 -12.88
CA PHE A 54 8.07 -10.81 -12.54
C PHE A 54 9.03 -10.93 -13.70
N VAL A 55 8.54 -11.28 -14.91
CA VAL A 55 9.38 -11.42 -16.11
C VAL A 55 10.11 -10.11 -16.40
N ALA A 56 9.39 -8.98 -16.40
CA ALA A 56 10.00 -7.67 -16.62
C ALA A 56 11.06 -7.34 -15.57
N ALA A 57 10.74 -7.52 -14.27
CA ALA A 57 11.68 -7.26 -13.19
C ALA A 57 12.88 -8.25 -13.20
N ALA A 58 12.64 -9.52 -13.51
CA ALA A 58 13.69 -10.54 -13.58
C ALA A 58 14.67 -10.26 -14.71
N VAL A 59 14.21 -9.82 -15.88
CA VAL A 59 15.07 -9.40 -16.98
C VAL A 59 15.93 -8.20 -16.59
N LEU A 60 15.34 -7.19 -15.94
CA LEU A 60 16.05 -5.98 -15.53
C LEU A 60 17.05 -6.23 -14.39
N PHE A 61 16.70 -7.09 -13.45
CA PHE A 61 17.47 -7.32 -12.22
C PHE A 61 18.10 -8.70 -12.14
N HIS A 62 18.24 -9.43 -13.27
CA HIS A 62 18.75 -10.81 -13.33
C HIS A 62 20.06 -11.00 -12.56
N ARG A 63 21.03 -10.08 -12.68
CA ARG A 63 22.32 -10.17 -11.97
C ARG A 63 22.18 -10.21 -10.45
N ARG A 64 21.20 -9.48 -9.91
CA ARG A 64 20.91 -9.45 -8.46
C ARG A 64 20.20 -10.73 -8.02
N LEU A 65 19.33 -11.28 -8.85
CA LEU A 65 18.64 -12.54 -8.56
C LEU A 65 19.63 -13.71 -8.46
N PHE A 66 20.64 -13.77 -9.33
CA PHE A 66 21.68 -14.83 -9.27
C PHE A 66 22.59 -14.73 -8.03
N GLN A 67 22.68 -13.55 -7.41
CA GLN A 67 23.48 -13.31 -6.19
C GLN A 67 22.64 -13.41 -4.90
N MET A 68 21.38 -13.79 -5.03
CA MET A 68 20.43 -13.84 -3.91
C MET A 68 20.78 -14.94 -2.91
N ASP A 69 20.76 -14.58 -1.62
CA ASP A 69 20.87 -15.54 -0.52
C ASP A 69 19.53 -16.19 -0.18
N ARG A 70 19.59 -17.34 0.49
CA ARG A 70 18.39 -18.10 0.91
C ARG A 70 17.47 -17.29 1.83
N ARG A 71 18.01 -16.35 2.61
CA ARG A 71 17.22 -15.52 3.54
C ARG A 71 16.40 -14.50 2.76
N THR A 72 16.96 -13.89 1.74
CA THR A 72 16.25 -12.97 0.83
C THR A 72 15.17 -13.71 0.05
N LEU A 73 15.45 -14.93 -0.43
CA LEU A 73 14.44 -15.77 -1.07
C LEU A 73 13.28 -16.08 -0.14
N ALA A 74 13.55 -16.51 1.09
CA ALA A 74 12.52 -16.82 2.08
C ALA A 74 11.67 -15.57 2.44
N ALA A 75 12.33 -14.42 2.64
CA ALA A 75 11.65 -13.15 2.91
C ALA A 75 10.74 -12.73 1.73
N GLY A 76 11.25 -12.82 0.50
CA GLY A 76 10.48 -12.55 -0.71
C GLY A 76 9.31 -13.52 -0.90
N ALA A 77 9.49 -14.80 -0.55
CA ALA A 77 8.44 -15.80 -0.59
C ALA A 77 7.30 -15.47 0.40
N ILE A 78 7.64 -15.09 1.63
CA ILE A 78 6.65 -14.67 2.63
C ILE A 78 5.90 -13.42 2.15
N MET A 79 6.62 -12.42 1.61
CA MET A 79 6.00 -11.22 1.06
C MET A 79 5.10 -11.53 -0.14
N GLY A 80 5.56 -12.37 -1.07
CA GLY A 80 4.80 -12.75 -2.27
C GLY A 80 3.55 -13.54 -1.93
N THR A 81 3.60 -14.43 -0.94
CA THR A 81 2.43 -15.18 -0.45
C THR A 81 1.41 -14.23 0.19
N ALA A 82 1.85 -13.28 1.02
CA ALA A 82 0.96 -12.29 1.62
C ALA A 82 0.35 -11.36 0.55
N LEU A 83 1.13 -10.98 -0.45
CA LEU A 83 0.68 -10.18 -1.58
C LEU A 83 -0.37 -10.92 -2.40
N PHE A 84 -0.12 -12.19 -2.76
CA PHE A 84 -1.10 -13.03 -3.44
C PHE A 84 -2.40 -13.14 -2.66
N ALA A 85 -2.33 -13.44 -1.36
CA ALA A 85 -3.50 -13.54 -0.50
C ALA A 85 -4.33 -12.24 -0.48
N ALA A 86 -3.68 -11.08 -0.42
CA ALA A 86 -4.38 -9.80 -0.53
C ALA A 86 -5.06 -9.65 -1.90
N PHE A 87 -4.37 -10.02 -2.99
CA PHE A 87 -4.91 -9.87 -4.34
C PHE A 87 -6.04 -10.84 -4.68
N VAL A 88 -6.10 -12.00 -4.06
CA VAL A 88 -7.30 -12.86 -4.14
C VAL A 88 -8.53 -12.07 -3.69
N PHE A 89 -8.51 -11.52 -2.47
CA PHE A 89 -9.63 -10.75 -1.95
C PHE A 89 -9.89 -9.45 -2.73
N ILE A 90 -8.83 -8.74 -3.14
CA ILE A 90 -8.94 -7.52 -3.96
C ILE A 90 -9.69 -7.82 -5.26
N THR A 91 -9.25 -8.82 -6.01
CA THR A 91 -9.78 -9.08 -7.36
C THR A 91 -11.21 -9.59 -7.31
N TYR A 92 -11.51 -10.53 -6.41
CA TYR A 92 -12.88 -10.99 -6.17
C TYR A 92 -13.81 -9.89 -5.63
N GLY A 93 -13.29 -8.98 -4.79
CA GLY A 93 -14.01 -7.83 -4.29
C GLY A 93 -14.33 -6.83 -5.39
N VAL A 94 -13.34 -6.39 -6.16
CA VAL A 94 -13.48 -5.40 -7.25
C VAL A 94 -14.46 -5.88 -8.31
N GLN A 95 -14.51 -7.18 -8.58
CA GLN A 95 -15.48 -7.73 -9.55
C GLN A 95 -16.92 -7.59 -9.06
N ARG A 96 -17.16 -7.66 -7.74
CA ARG A 96 -18.49 -7.74 -7.12
C ARG A 96 -18.98 -6.43 -6.49
N THR A 97 -18.22 -5.35 -6.64
CA THR A 97 -18.60 -4.01 -6.18
C THR A 97 -18.19 -2.94 -7.20
N THR A 98 -18.51 -1.67 -6.95
CA THR A 98 -18.05 -0.58 -7.83
C THR A 98 -16.56 -0.29 -7.62
N ALA A 99 -15.87 0.24 -8.65
CA ALA A 99 -14.46 0.60 -8.53
C ALA A 99 -14.21 1.63 -7.42
N SER A 100 -15.12 2.61 -7.28
CA SER A 100 -15.06 3.63 -6.23
C SER A 100 -15.20 3.02 -4.83
N GLN A 101 -16.17 2.13 -4.64
CA GLN A 101 -16.42 1.46 -3.35
C GLN A 101 -15.29 0.49 -3.00
N ALA A 102 -14.77 -0.27 -3.97
CA ALA A 102 -13.59 -1.12 -3.78
C ALA A 102 -12.37 -0.29 -3.35
N GLY A 103 -12.09 0.81 -4.04
CA GLY A 103 -10.98 1.71 -3.71
C GLY A 103 -11.09 2.26 -2.28
N PHE A 104 -12.30 2.68 -1.86
CA PHE A 104 -12.57 3.10 -0.48
C PHE A 104 -12.25 1.99 0.52
N LEU A 105 -12.87 0.82 0.34
CA LEU A 105 -12.78 -0.26 1.30
C LEU A 105 -11.37 -0.83 1.42
N ILE A 106 -10.64 -0.93 0.31
CA ILE A 106 -9.23 -1.39 0.30
C ILE A 106 -8.32 -0.35 0.98
N SER A 107 -8.62 0.95 0.81
CA SER A 107 -7.87 2.03 1.47
C SER A 107 -8.05 2.06 2.99
N LEU A 108 -9.00 1.31 3.57
CA LEU A 108 -9.11 1.10 5.01
C LEU A 108 -7.86 0.44 5.63
N ALA A 109 -6.94 -0.07 4.81
CA ALA A 109 -5.60 -0.45 5.27
C ALA A 109 -4.90 0.67 6.06
N VAL A 110 -5.23 1.96 5.81
CA VAL A 110 -4.74 3.12 6.58
C VAL A 110 -5.16 3.07 8.07
N ILE A 111 -6.27 2.40 8.38
CA ILE A 111 -6.73 2.15 9.74
C ILE A 111 -6.13 0.85 10.29
N PHE A 112 -6.13 -0.23 9.49
CA PHE A 112 -5.67 -1.53 9.94
C PHE A 112 -4.17 -1.56 10.25
N VAL A 113 -3.31 -0.90 9.47
CA VAL A 113 -1.87 -0.86 9.71
C VAL A 113 -1.50 -0.26 11.07
N PRO A 114 -2.00 0.93 11.49
CA PRO A 114 -1.75 1.45 12.83
C PRO A 114 -2.30 0.57 13.94
N ILE A 115 -3.49 0.00 13.78
CA ILE A 115 -4.08 -0.93 14.76
C ILE A 115 -3.17 -2.14 14.96
N LEU A 116 -2.80 -2.81 13.86
CA LEU A 116 -1.90 -3.96 13.91
C LEU A 116 -0.52 -3.60 14.48
N THR A 117 0.01 -2.42 14.11
CA THR A 117 1.28 -1.91 14.63
C THR A 117 1.19 -1.67 16.15
N THR A 118 0.08 -1.11 16.62
CA THR A 118 -0.18 -0.88 18.05
C THR A 118 -0.24 -2.21 18.82
N ILE A 119 -0.99 -3.19 18.29
CA ILE A 119 -1.10 -4.52 18.90
C ILE A 119 0.27 -5.21 18.96
N LEU A 120 1.03 -5.19 17.86
CA LEU A 120 2.32 -5.88 17.76
C LEU A 120 3.40 -5.25 18.65
N HIS A 121 3.47 -3.92 18.69
CA HIS A 121 4.52 -3.19 19.43
C HIS A 121 4.06 -2.70 20.79
N ARG A 122 2.78 -2.87 21.15
CA ARG A 122 2.17 -2.39 22.41
C ARG A 122 2.42 -0.89 22.66
N ARG A 123 2.44 -0.09 21.61
CA ARG A 123 2.67 1.36 21.65
C ARG A 123 1.58 2.07 20.87
N MET A 124 0.86 2.98 21.52
CA MET A 124 -0.16 3.81 20.86
C MET A 124 0.47 4.72 19.81
N PRO A 125 -0.22 4.98 18.68
CA PRO A 125 0.19 5.97 17.71
C PRO A 125 0.29 7.36 18.39
N ASP A 126 1.18 8.19 17.89
CA ASP A 126 1.25 9.60 18.29
C ASP A 126 -0.06 10.32 17.95
N LEU A 127 -0.52 11.24 18.82
CA LEU A 127 -1.77 12.00 18.64
C LEU A 127 -1.85 12.64 17.26
N ARG A 128 -0.75 13.16 16.75
CA ARG A 128 -0.66 13.76 15.44
C ARG A 128 -0.98 12.76 14.32
N LEU A 129 -0.41 11.56 14.40
CA LEU A 129 -0.67 10.48 13.45
C LEU A 129 -2.13 10.04 13.53
N THR A 130 -2.69 9.95 14.73
CA THR A 130 -4.11 9.62 14.94
C THR A 130 -5.01 10.67 14.28
N ILE A 131 -4.74 11.96 14.48
CA ILE A 131 -5.50 13.05 13.84
C ILE A 131 -5.35 12.97 12.31
N SER A 132 -4.15 12.73 11.78
CA SER A 132 -3.92 12.57 10.34
C SER A 132 -4.76 11.45 9.74
N ILE A 133 -4.80 10.29 10.41
CA ILE A 133 -5.58 9.14 9.96
C ILE A 133 -7.07 9.46 9.99
N LEU A 134 -7.58 10.06 11.06
CA LEU A 134 -8.98 10.44 11.17
C LEU A 134 -9.39 11.43 10.06
N VAL A 135 -8.58 12.45 9.81
CA VAL A 135 -8.82 13.44 8.74
C VAL A 135 -8.78 12.76 7.37
N ALA A 136 -7.78 11.90 7.11
CA ALA A 136 -7.68 11.18 5.83
C ALA A 136 -8.86 10.22 5.61
N VAL A 137 -9.29 9.48 6.64
CA VAL A 137 -10.45 8.57 6.57
C VAL A 137 -11.76 9.33 6.37
N THR A 138 -11.95 10.46 7.04
CA THR A 138 -13.11 11.31 6.81
C THR A 138 -13.13 11.83 5.37
N GLY A 139 -11.99 12.29 4.86
CA GLY A 139 -11.86 12.70 3.46
C GLY A 139 -12.14 11.58 2.48
N LEU A 140 -11.62 10.37 2.76
CA LEU A 140 -11.84 9.18 1.97
C LEU A 140 -13.33 8.80 1.94
N ALA A 141 -14.02 8.85 3.08
CA ALA A 141 -15.45 8.61 3.17
C ALA A 141 -16.26 9.62 2.34
N LEU A 142 -15.95 10.91 2.46
CA LEU A 142 -16.60 11.96 1.68
C LEU A 142 -16.35 11.82 0.17
N LEU A 143 -15.15 11.40 -0.24
CA LEU A 143 -14.82 11.23 -1.64
C LEU A 143 -15.59 10.07 -2.29
N THR A 144 -15.82 9.00 -1.55
CA THR A 144 -16.25 7.72 -2.13
C THR A 144 -17.67 7.30 -1.76
N LEU A 145 -18.18 7.69 -0.59
CA LEU A 145 -19.51 7.33 -0.13
C LEU A 145 -20.54 8.34 -0.64
N GLN A 146 -21.06 8.13 -1.83
CA GLN A 146 -22.09 8.97 -2.45
C GLN A 146 -23.50 8.36 -2.38
N HIS A 147 -23.64 7.09 -1.99
CA HIS A 147 -24.89 6.33 -1.96
C HIS A 147 -25.02 5.51 -0.68
N GLU A 148 -26.24 4.97 -0.45
CA GLU A 148 -26.53 4.14 0.71
C GLU A 148 -25.55 2.95 0.84
N LEU A 149 -25.02 2.76 2.05
CA LEU A 149 -24.12 1.65 2.40
C LEU A 149 -24.95 0.36 2.52
N SER A 150 -25.19 -0.32 1.42
CA SER A 150 -25.62 -1.71 1.45
C SER A 150 -24.38 -2.60 1.41
N LEU A 151 -24.12 -3.34 2.48
CA LEU A 151 -22.98 -4.27 2.54
C LEU A 151 -23.28 -5.51 1.69
N HIS A 152 -22.64 -5.57 0.54
CA HIS A 152 -22.66 -6.74 -0.33
C HIS A 152 -21.43 -7.63 -0.09
N MET A 153 -21.45 -8.86 -0.62
CA MET A 153 -20.32 -9.79 -0.51
C MET A 153 -19.02 -9.20 -1.06
N GLY A 154 -19.09 -8.39 -2.12
CA GLY A 154 -17.93 -7.68 -2.67
C GLY A 154 -17.26 -6.73 -1.66
N ASP A 155 -18.07 -6.05 -0.85
CA ASP A 155 -17.59 -5.09 0.16
C ASP A 155 -16.86 -5.81 1.30
N ILE A 156 -17.41 -6.95 1.75
CA ILE A 156 -16.78 -7.79 2.77
C ILE A 156 -15.41 -8.29 2.26
N LEU A 157 -15.33 -8.72 1.01
CA LEU A 157 -14.08 -9.15 0.40
C LEU A 157 -13.06 -7.99 0.32
N CYS A 158 -13.48 -6.78 -0.02
CA CYS A 158 -12.62 -5.59 -0.03
C CYS A 158 -12.12 -5.22 1.38
N ILE A 159 -12.94 -5.35 2.42
CA ILE A 159 -12.52 -5.12 3.81
C ILE A 159 -11.49 -6.18 4.25
N LEU A 160 -11.72 -7.45 3.91
CA LEU A 160 -10.74 -8.52 4.16
C LEU A 160 -9.45 -8.27 3.37
N ALA A 161 -9.56 -7.82 2.13
CA ALA A 161 -8.43 -7.40 1.31
C ALA A 161 -7.60 -6.31 2.02
N ALA A 162 -8.25 -5.27 2.55
CA ALA A 162 -7.59 -4.19 3.29
C ALA A 162 -6.84 -4.71 4.52
N LEU A 163 -7.41 -5.66 5.27
CA LEU A 163 -6.76 -6.28 6.42
C LEU A 163 -5.53 -7.10 6.00
N VAL A 164 -5.67 -7.95 4.99
CA VAL A 164 -4.56 -8.80 4.50
C VAL A 164 -3.48 -7.93 3.86
N TYR A 165 -3.86 -6.87 3.15
CA TYR A 165 -2.92 -5.91 2.58
C TYR A 165 -2.17 -5.12 3.67
N ALA A 166 -2.84 -4.77 4.76
CA ALA A 166 -2.18 -4.17 5.93
C ALA A 166 -1.12 -5.11 6.53
N ILE A 167 -1.42 -6.40 6.64
CA ILE A 167 -0.44 -7.42 7.07
C ILE A 167 0.73 -7.48 6.09
N TYR A 168 0.48 -7.48 4.78
CA TYR A 168 1.52 -7.42 3.76
C TYR A 168 2.42 -6.18 3.91
N ILE A 169 1.84 -4.98 4.11
CA ILE A 169 2.60 -3.74 4.33
C ILE A 169 3.51 -3.87 5.56
N MET A 170 3.03 -4.47 6.64
CA MET A 170 3.84 -4.71 7.85
C MET A 170 4.97 -5.71 7.60
N ILE A 171 4.70 -6.80 6.90
CA ILE A 171 5.69 -7.80 6.50
C ILE A 171 6.77 -7.15 5.62
N ALA A 172 6.38 -6.37 4.62
CA ALA A 172 7.29 -5.63 3.77
C ALA A 172 8.16 -4.66 4.58
N GLY A 173 7.58 -3.88 5.50
CA GLY A 173 8.32 -2.98 6.39
C GLY A 173 9.31 -3.70 7.32
N LYS A 174 9.08 -4.97 7.65
CA LYS A 174 9.98 -5.80 8.46
C LYS A 174 11.19 -6.30 7.66
N TYR A 175 10.99 -6.69 6.40
CA TYR A 175 12.03 -7.36 5.60
C TYR A 175 12.82 -6.40 4.70
N THR A 176 12.21 -5.37 4.13
CA THR A 176 12.87 -4.44 3.20
C THR A 176 14.10 -3.71 3.76
N PRO A 177 14.17 -3.33 5.05
CA PRO A 177 15.38 -2.72 5.61
C PRO A 177 16.58 -3.68 5.72
N LYS A 178 16.33 -5.00 5.68
CA LYS A 178 17.33 -6.04 5.96
C LYS A 178 17.87 -6.73 4.72
N HIS A 179 17.23 -6.52 3.57
CA HIS A 179 17.54 -7.20 2.32
C HIS A 179 17.67 -6.21 1.16
N ASP A 180 18.24 -6.64 0.02
CA ASP A 180 18.22 -5.81 -1.19
C ASP A 180 16.79 -5.64 -1.70
N PRO A 181 16.25 -4.39 -1.75
CA PRO A 181 14.85 -4.17 -2.05
C PRO A 181 14.46 -4.54 -3.48
N LEU A 182 15.38 -4.45 -4.43
CA LEU A 182 15.11 -4.83 -5.83
C LEU A 182 14.97 -6.33 -5.98
N THR A 183 15.87 -7.09 -5.36
CA THR A 183 15.81 -8.56 -5.33
C THR A 183 14.54 -9.01 -4.62
N LEU A 184 14.28 -8.43 -3.44
CA LEU A 184 13.11 -8.76 -2.63
C LEU A 184 11.81 -8.45 -3.37
N GLY A 185 11.74 -7.27 -4.01
CA GLY A 185 10.61 -6.85 -4.84
C GLY A 185 10.38 -7.79 -6.03
N THR A 186 11.46 -8.24 -6.70
CA THR A 186 11.33 -9.17 -7.83
C THR A 186 10.86 -10.56 -7.37
N VAL A 187 11.43 -11.09 -6.27
CA VAL A 187 11.04 -12.42 -5.75
C VAL A 187 9.58 -12.45 -5.32
N GLN A 188 9.09 -11.42 -4.62
CA GLN A 188 7.69 -11.38 -4.21
C GLN A 188 6.71 -11.41 -5.40
N LEU A 189 7.05 -10.73 -6.52
CA LEU A 189 6.24 -10.76 -7.74
C LEU A 189 6.22 -12.17 -8.35
N GLY A 190 7.37 -12.86 -8.40
CA GLY A 190 7.45 -14.23 -8.90
C GLY A 190 6.66 -15.22 -8.05
N VAL A 191 6.74 -15.11 -6.72
CA VAL A 191 5.98 -15.99 -5.81
C VAL A 191 4.48 -15.70 -5.90
N ALA A 192 4.07 -14.44 -5.99
CA ALA A 192 2.66 -14.09 -6.21
C ALA A 192 2.13 -14.63 -7.55
N ALA A 193 2.96 -14.58 -8.62
CA ALA A 193 2.64 -15.16 -9.91
C ALA A 193 2.50 -16.69 -9.85
N LEU A 194 3.41 -17.38 -9.15
CA LEU A 194 3.36 -18.84 -8.99
C LEU A 194 2.10 -19.27 -8.23
N TRP A 195 1.74 -18.60 -7.15
CA TRP A 195 0.49 -18.86 -6.43
C TRP A 195 -0.73 -18.55 -7.30
N GLY A 196 -0.74 -17.43 -8.03
CA GLY A 196 -1.79 -17.08 -8.97
C GLY A 196 -1.97 -18.15 -10.04
N LEU A 197 -0.86 -18.59 -10.65
CA LEU A 197 -0.88 -19.64 -11.67
C LEU A 197 -1.38 -20.96 -11.12
N ALA A 198 -0.88 -21.41 -9.96
CA ALA A 198 -1.33 -22.63 -9.32
C ALA A 198 -2.83 -22.55 -8.99
N ALA A 199 -3.31 -21.45 -8.43
CA ALA A 199 -4.71 -21.25 -8.11
C ALA A 199 -5.61 -21.23 -9.38
N THR A 200 -5.14 -20.62 -10.47
CA THR A 200 -5.85 -20.64 -11.76
C THR A 200 -6.03 -22.06 -12.27
N PHE A 201 -4.97 -22.87 -12.29
CA PHE A 201 -5.08 -24.26 -12.75
C PHE A 201 -5.94 -25.16 -11.85
N LEU A 202 -6.03 -24.84 -10.55
CA LEU A 202 -6.79 -25.65 -9.59
C LEU A 202 -8.27 -25.25 -9.51
N LEU A 203 -8.58 -23.97 -9.67
CA LEU A 203 -9.91 -23.41 -9.34
C LEU A 203 -10.60 -22.75 -10.54
N GLU A 204 -9.87 -22.41 -11.60
CA GLU A 204 -10.38 -21.74 -12.78
C GLU A 204 -9.93 -22.46 -14.06
N THR A 205 -10.45 -22.04 -15.19
CA THR A 205 -9.93 -22.46 -16.50
C THR A 205 -8.97 -21.41 -17.03
N PRO A 206 -7.66 -21.72 -17.23
CA PRO A 206 -6.72 -20.78 -17.80
C PRO A 206 -7.17 -20.28 -19.17
N ARG A 207 -7.24 -18.96 -19.32
CA ARG A 207 -7.64 -18.30 -20.56
C ARG A 207 -6.64 -17.18 -20.88
N LEU A 208 -6.39 -16.98 -22.17
CA LEU A 208 -5.67 -15.81 -22.66
C LEU A 208 -6.64 -14.65 -22.88
N PRO A 209 -6.17 -13.40 -22.80
CA PRO A 209 -6.99 -12.26 -23.15
C PRO A 209 -7.48 -12.35 -24.60
N ASP A 210 -8.75 -12.08 -24.83
CA ASP A 210 -9.40 -12.30 -26.15
C ASP A 210 -9.25 -11.10 -27.09
N THR A 211 -8.99 -9.90 -26.54
CA THR A 211 -8.97 -8.66 -27.31
C THR A 211 -7.66 -7.89 -27.13
N PRO A 212 -7.24 -7.08 -28.11
CA PRO A 212 -6.09 -6.18 -27.95
C PRO A 212 -6.24 -5.22 -26.75
N GLN A 213 -7.47 -4.80 -26.44
CA GLN A 213 -7.75 -3.93 -25.30
C GLN A 213 -7.50 -4.64 -23.97
N SER A 214 -7.94 -5.90 -23.82
CA SER A 214 -7.66 -6.73 -22.65
C SER A 214 -6.16 -6.99 -22.49
N TRP A 215 -5.44 -7.23 -23.58
CA TRP A 215 -3.98 -7.35 -23.56
C TRP A 215 -3.31 -6.06 -23.08
N ALA A 216 -3.73 -4.90 -23.61
CA ALA A 216 -3.21 -3.61 -23.17
C ALA A 216 -3.46 -3.37 -21.67
N ALA A 217 -4.65 -3.70 -21.18
CA ALA A 217 -5.02 -3.60 -19.78
C ALA A 217 -4.13 -4.49 -18.89
N ILE A 218 -3.92 -5.76 -19.28
CA ILE A 218 -3.14 -6.72 -18.50
C ILE A 218 -1.65 -6.39 -18.53
N VAL A 219 -1.11 -5.93 -19.67
CA VAL A 219 0.28 -5.45 -19.75
C VAL A 219 0.45 -4.19 -18.91
N GLY A 220 -0.51 -3.26 -18.96
CA GLY A 220 -0.54 -2.08 -18.08
C GLY A 220 -0.54 -2.47 -16.60
N LEU A 221 -1.42 -3.38 -16.20
CA LEU A 221 -1.43 -3.93 -14.83
C LEU A 221 -0.11 -4.60 -14.45
N GLY A 222 0.43 -5.40 -15.35
CA GLY A 222 1.66 -6.17 -15.10
C GLY A 222 2.87 -5.25 -14.98
N VAL A 223 3.14 -4.43 -16.00
CA VAL A 223 4.35 -3.61 -16.06
C VAL A 223 4.27 -2.41 -15.13
N LEU A 224 3.21 -1.60 -15.25
CA LEU A 224 3.10 -0.34 -14.51
C LEU A 224 2.67 -0.60 -13.06
N CYS A 225 1.48 -1.18 -12.87
CA CYS A 225 0.89 -1.26 -11.54
C CYS A 225 1.59 -2.32 -10.66
N SER A 226 1.89 -3.50 -11.20
CA SER A 226 2.54 -4.55 -10.43
C SER A 226 4.07 -4.42 -10.45
N GLY A 227 4.70 -4.31 -11.62
CA GLY A 227 6.15 -4.24 -11.77
C GLY A 227 6.72 -2.97 -11.12
N ILE A 228 6.45 -1.82 -11.70
CA ILE A 228 6.99 -0.54 -11.21
C ILE A 228 6.42 -0.21 -9.84
N GLY A 229 5.10 -0.36 -9.63
CA GLY A 229 4.44 -0.01 -8.36
C GLY A 229 5.04 -0.76 -7.16
N TYR A 230 5.15 -2.09 -7.21
CA TYR A 230 5.68 -2.87 -6.08
C TYR A 230 7.20 -2.76 -5.90
N ILE A 231 7.96 -2.51 -6.97
CA ILE A 231 9.39 -2.19 -6.85
C ILE A 231 9.57 -0.83 -6.15
N LEU A 232 8.81 0.20 -6.53
CA LEU A 232 8.81 1.50 -5.86
C LEU A 232 8.41 1.38 -4.38
N GLN A 233 7.35 0.62 -4.08
CA GLN A 233 6.94 0.33 -2.70
C GLN A 233 8.06 -0.32 -1.89
N THR A 234 8.70 -1.36 -2.43
CA THR A 234 9.77 -2.08 -1.74
C THR A 234 10.97 -1.18 -1.48
N LEU A 235 11.36 -0.35 -2.45
CA LEU A 235 12.40 0.66 -2.30
C LEU A 235 12.05 1.69 -1.21
N ALA A 236 10.83 2.18 -1.20
CA ALA A 236 10.36 3.19 -0.26
C ALA A 236 10.26 2.65 1.17
N GLN A 237 9.71 1.44 1.35
CA GLN A 237 9.54 0.83 2.67
C GLN A 237 10.86 0.46 3.35
N ARG A 238 11.98 0.50 2.65
CA ARG A 238 13.31 0.44 3.27
C ARG A 238 13.56 1.61 4.24
N HIS A 239 12.95 2.77 3.98
CA HIS A 239 13.19 4.02 4.71
C HIS A 239 11.92 4.62 5.33
N ALA A 240 10.77 3.99 5.15
CA ALA A 240 9.48 4.45 5.66
C ALA A 240 8.83 3.41 6.58
N SER A 241 8.12 3.88 7.61
CA SER A 241 7.36 3.01 8.49
C SER A 241 6.09 2.48 7.79
N PRO A 242 5.58 1.29 8.17
CA PRO A 242 4.33 0.75 7.64
C PRO A 242 3.15 1.72 7.73
N THR A 243 3.01 2.42 8.85
CA THR A 243 1.92 3.39 9.06
C THR A 243 2.02 4.60 8.13
N ARG A 244 3.24 5.13 7.89
CA ARG A 244 3.46 6.21 6.94
C ARG A 244 3.16 5.75 5.52
N THR A 245 3.55 4.53 5.17
CA THR A 245 3.27 3.91 3.88
C THR A 245 1.76 3.81 3.64
N SER A 246 1.00 3.25 4.58
CA SER A 246 -0.45 3.10 4.45
C SER A 246 -1.19 4.44 4.35
N LEU A 247 -0.68 5.48 5.03
CA LEU A 247 -1.26 6.82 4.94
C LEU A 247 -1.07 7.44 3.54
N ILE A 248 0.12 7.31 2.94
CA ILE A 248 0.34 7.80 1.57
C ILE A 248 -0.48 6.99 0.56
N PHE A 249 -0.58 5.67 0.75
CA PHE A 249 -1.38 4.81 -0.12
C PHE A 249 -2.88 5.10 -0.02
N SER A 250 -3.38 5.65 1.09
CA SER A 250 -4.78 6.07 1.18
C SER A 250 -5.17 7.18 0.20
N LEU A 251 -4.20 7.81 -0.47
CA LEU A 251 -4.45 8.74 -1.58
C LEU A 251 -4.81 8.05 -2.91
N GLU A 252 -4.72 6.72 -2.99
CA GLU A 252 -5.01 5.96 -4.21
C GLU A 252 -6.39 6.27 -4.82
N PRO A 253 -7.51 6.33 -4.05
CA PRO A 253 -8.81 6.70 -4.59
C PRO A 253 -8.88 8.13 -5.14
N LEU A 254 -8.07 9.05 -4.60
CA LEU A 254 -7.98 10.41 -5.14
C LEU A 254 -7.40 10.39 -6.56
N PHE A 255 -6.35 9.62 -6.79
CA PHE A 255 -5.78 9.47 -8.13
C PHE A 255 -6.69 8.66 -9.04
N ALA A 256 -7.40 7.65 -8.53
CA ALA A 256 -8.40 6.93 -9.29
C ALA A 256 -9.52 7.87 -9.79
N ALA A 257 -10.02 8.76 -8.95
CA ALA A 257 -10.98 9.79 -9.33
C ALA A 257 -10.41 10.78 -10.36
N ALA A 258 -9.14 11.17 -10.22
CA ALA A 258 -8.47 12.04 -11.20
C ALA A 258 -8.36 11.35 -12.57
N PHE A 259 -8.02 10.07 -12.62
CA PHE A 259 -7.98 9.30 -13.87
C PHE A 259 -9.39 9.12 -14.48
N ALA A 260 -10.42 8.86 -13.67
CA ALA A 260 -11.80 8.79 -14.13
C ALA A 260 -12.25 10.12 -14.76
N PHE A 261 -11.88 11.26 -14.16
CA PHE A 261 -12.13 12.57 -14.74
C PHE A 261 -11.43 12.76 -16.09
N ILE A 262 -10.14 12.42 -16.19
CA ILE A 262 -9.34 12.65 -17.41
C ILE A 262 -9.79 11.73 -18.55
N PHE A 263 -10.03 10.43 -18.27
CA PHE A 263 -10.27 9.43 -19.31
C PHE A 263 -11.75 9.13 -19.56
N GLN A 264 -12.63 9.38 -18.58
CA GLN A 264 -14.07 9.07 -18.67
C GLN A 264 -14.93 10.34 -18.63
N GLY A 265 -14.35 11.53 -18.35
CA GLY A 265 -15.09 12.79 -18.21
C GLY A 265 -15.95 12.87 -16.94
N GLU A 266 -15.73 11.97 -15.97
CA GLU A 266 -16.48 11.95 -14.72
C GLU A 266 -16.01 13.08 -13.79
N SER A 267 -16.90 14.01 -13.44
CA SER A 267 -16.61 15.08 -12.48
C SER A 267 -16.98 14.67 -11.05
N LEU A 268 -16.14 15.08 -10.10
CA LEU A 268 -16.45 14.91 -8.69
C LEU A 268 -17.62 15.82 -8.28
N THR A 269 -18.42 15.38 -7.33
CA THR A 269 -19.37 16.23 -6.63
C THR A 269 -18.64 17.23 -5.72
N LEU A 270 -19.31 18.28 -5.24
CA LEU A 270 -18.75 19.20 -4.25
C LEU A 270 -18.27 18.46 -3.00
N GLN A 271 -19.01 17.44 -2.55
CA GLN A 271 -18.62 16.54 -1.46
C GLN A 271 -17.32 15.79 -1.80
N GLY A 272 -17.19 15.29 -3.02
CA GLY A 272 -15.97 14.61 -3.49
C GLY A 272 -14.75 15.52 -3.48
N TYR A 273 -14.86 16.78 -3.92
CA TYR A 273 -13.77 17.76 -3.83
C TYR A 273 -13.37 18.07 -2.39
N ALA A 274 -14.36 18.23 -1.47
CA ALA A 274 -14.07 18.42 -0.05
C ALA A 274 -13.36 17.19 0.55
N GLY A 275 -13.78 15.98 0.17
CA GLY A 275 -13.14 14.72 0.55
C GLY A 275 -11.70 14.65 0.09
N ALA A 276 -11.43 14.97 -1.18
CA ALA A 276 -10.09 15.02 -1.78
C ALA A 276 -9.16 16.00 -1.02
N ALA A 277 -9.67 17.19 -0.70
CA ALA A 277 -8.93 18.19 0.07
C ALA A 277 -8.58 17.68 1.48
N LEU A 278 -9.54 17.05 2.19
CA LEU A 278 -9.28 16.47 3.51
C LEU A 278 -8.25 15.33 3.48
N MET A 279 -8.28 14.47 2.47
CA MET A 279 -7.27 13.41 2.30
C MET A 279 -5.87 14.00 2.17
N LEU A 280 -5.70 15.02 1.33
CA LEU A 280 -4.42 15.72 1.18
C LEU A 280 -3.99 16.38 2.49
N ILE A 281 -4.90 17.06 3.20
CA ILE A 281 -4.61 17.65 4.51
C ILE A 281 -4.18 16.58 5.51
N GLY A 282 -4.86 15.44 5.56
CA GLY A 282 -4.50 14.31 6.43
C GLY A 282 -3.06 13.84 6.21
N VAL A 283 -2.65 13.67 4.95
CA VAL A 283 -1.25 13.31 4.62
C VAL A 283 -0.29 14.43 4.97
N LEU A 284 -0.60 15.69 4.64
CA LEU A 284 0.25 16.84 4.92
C LEU A 284 0.49 17.08 6.42
N ILE A 285 -0.49 16.79 7.28
CA ILE A 285 -0.33 16.88 8.73
C ILE A 285 0.87 16.01 9.19
N THR A 286 1.12 14.84 8.61
CA THR A 286 2.27 14.01 8.99
C THR A 286 3.60 14.57 8.50
N GLU A 287 3.60 15.33 7.40
CA GLU A 287 4.81 15.89 6.78
C GLU A 287 5.29 17.17 7.47
N ILE A 288 4.38 17.98 8.04
CA ILE A 288 4.74 19.22 8.73
C ILE A 288 5.57 18.86 9.98
N ARG A 289 6.87 19.04 9.94
CA ARG A 289 7.72 18.94 11.12
C ARG A 289 7.42 20.12 12.04
N VAL A 290 6.51 19.93 13.01
CA VAL A 290 6.39 20.89 14.10
C VAL A 290 7.67 20.79 14.92
N HIS A 291 8.56 21.78 14.78
CA HIS A 291 9.64 21.99 15.72
C HIS A 291 8.99 22.41 17.04
N TYR A 292 8.75 21.46 17.93
CA TYR A 292 8.43 21.82 19.31
C TYR A 292 9.63 22.62 19.84
N PRO A 293 9.46 23.87 20.31
CA PRO A 293 10.53 24.64 20.92
C PRO A 293 11.14 23.79 22.05
N VAL A 294 12.46 23.83 22.17
CA VAL A 294 13.29 23.03 23.10
C VAL A 294 12.80 23.08 24.56
N PHE A 295 11.98 24.08 24.89
CA PHE A 295 11.36 24.30 26.19
C PHE A 295 10.46 23.12 26.67
N TRP A 296 9.69 22.50 25.78
CA TRP A 296 8.83 21.34 26.12
C TRP A 296 9.60 20.02 26.27
N ARG A 297 10.75 19.91 25.61
CA ARG A 297 11.63 18.75 25.74
C ARG A 297 12.31 18.71 27.10
N ARG A 298 12.68 19.86 27.66
CA ARG A 298 13.25 19.96 29.01
C ARG A 298 12.25 19.62 30.12
N LYS A 299 10.98 19.98 29.97
CA LYS A 299 9.95 19.62 30.96
C LYS A 299 9.70 18.11 31.05
N ARG A 300 9.73 17.39 29.94
CA ARG A 300 9.56 15.92 29.94
C ARG A 300 10.74 15.18 30.59
N THR A 301 11.96 15.68 30.36
CA THR A 301 13.16 15.08 30.96
C THR A 301 13.23 15.42 32.46
N ALA A 302 12.87 16.63 32.86
CA ALA A 302 12.80 17.02 34.27
C ALA A 302 11.74 16.22 35.07
N LEU A 303 10.54 16.05 34.50
CA LEU A 303 9.50 15.21 35.12
C LEU A 303 9.90 13.73 35.24
N GLN A 304 10.67 13.20 34.27
CA GLN A 304 11.17 11.82 34.34
C GLN A 304 12.32 11.67 35.35
N THR A 305 13.09 12.69 35.57
CA THR A 305 14.15 12.69 36.60
C THR A 305 13.56 12.84 38.00
N GLU A 306 12.52 13.67 38.18
CA GLU A 306 11.82 13.82 39.47
C GLU A 306 11.04 12.56 39.85
N LEU A 307 10.44 11.85 38.89
CA LEU A 307 9.74 10.58 39.14
C LEU A 307 10.69 9.38 39.36
N GLY A 308 11.93 9.47 38.84
CA GLY A 308 12.96 8.45 39.05
C GLY A 308 13.66 8.55 40.39
N ASP A 309 13.71 9.75 40.99
CA ASP A 309 14.41 9.99 42.27
C ASP A 309 13.52 9.76 43.50
N GLN A 310 12.21 9.58 43.33
CA GLN A 310 11.29 9.24 44.42
C GLN A 310 11.11 7.73 44.63
N GLY A 311 11.84 6.88 43.92
CA GLY A 311 11.67 5.42 43.90
C GLY A 311 12.78 4.58 44.56
N ALA A 312 13.70 5.18 45.31
CA ALA A 312 14.68 4.42 46.10
C ALA A 312 14.52 4.68 47.61
N PRO A 313 13.75 3.85 48.35
CA PRO A 313 13.95 3.78 49.79
C PRO A 313 15.26 3.03 50.06
N GLY A 314 16.20 3.67 50.75
CA GLY A 314 17.42 3.02 51.22
C GLY A 314 17.12 1.86 52.21
N VAL A 315 17.78 0.74 51.97
CA VAL A 315 18.36 -0.17 52.97
C VAL A 315 19.60 -0.80 52.34
#